data_8b79330941c1370d3068d506f650915b
#
_entry.id   8b79330941c1370d3068d506f650915b
#
_cell.length_a   1.000
_cell.length_b   1.000
_cell.length_c   1.000
_cell.angle_alpha   90.00
_cell.angle_beta   90.00
_cell.angle_gamma   90.00
#
_symmetry.space_group_name_H-M   'P 1'
#
loop_
_entity.id
_entity.type
_entity.pdbx_description
1 polymer ?
#
loop_
_entity_poly.entity_id
_entity_poly.type
_entity_poly.pdbx_seq_one_letter_code
_entity_poly.pdbx_strand_id
1 'polypeptide(L)'
;MHSILAISLVLSLALFSTAALNPCSFATNDMSLTEAQLIQIAPQSKSCDDAPAKGECATAKTAADSISQSFNTYNVTNKAEQVAILSLMAFESNDFKYNKNHFPGILGQGTRNMQSPAFNKKYAKSIPELKSRFYFVENIPADLLDLLRENKTYDFGSGAWFLTTYCSKEVRSALQDGSEKGWKNYITIRGVSGVICCIWLLVESVIWVSI
;
A
#
# COMPACT_ATOMS: atom_id res chain seq x y z
N MET A 1 -85.30 39.20 3.67
CA MET A 1 -84.09 39.23 4.50
C MET A 1 -83.40 37.91 4.39
N HIS A 2 -82.45 37.79 3.48
CA HIS A 2 -81.65 36.54 3.28
C HIS A 2 -80.19 36.98 3.10
N SER A 3 -79.38 36.72 4.12
CA SER A 3 -77.92 36.96 4.08
C SER A 3 -77.24 35.81 3.35
N ILE A 4 -76.46 36.15 2.30
CA ILE A 4 -75.68 35.27 1.60
C ILE A 4 -74.26 35.36 2.20
N LEU A 5 -73.80 34.25 2.80
CA LEU A 5 -72.43 34.12 3.28
C LEU A 5 -71.55 33.68 2.09
N ALA A 6 -70.61 34.52 1.70
CA ALA A 6 -69.55 34.16 0.73
C ALA A 6 -68.44 33.40 1.43
N ILE A 7 -68.23 32.15 1.07
CA ILE A 7 -67.11 31.33 1.53
C ILE A 7 -65.94 31.52 0.54
N SER A 8 -64.91 32.25 0.99
CA SER A 8 -63.67 32.37 0.24
C SER A 8 -62.82 31.09 0.38
N LEU A 9 -62.68 30.37 -0.70
CA LEU A 9 -61.78 29.20 -0.77
C LEU A 9 -60.34 29.67 -1.06
N VAL A 10 -59.47 29.63 -0.09
CA VAL A 10 -58.05 29.93 -0.25
C VAL A 10 -57.35 28.67 -0.76
N LEU A 11 -57.00 28.67 -2.04
CA LEU A 11 -56.26 27.60 -2.67
C LEU A 11 -54.76 27.77 -2.37
N SER A 12 -54.24 27.03 -1.37
CA SER A 12 -52.80 26.98 -1.07
C SER A 12 -52.05 26.15 -2.06
N LEU A 13 -51.32 26.78 -2.99
CA LEU A 13 -50.38 26.10 -3.86
C LEU A 13 -49.15 25.65 -3.00
N ALA A 14 -49.09 24.37 -2.70
CA ALA A 14 -47.86 23.78 -2.15
C ALA A 14 -46.82 23.61 -3.31
N LEU A 15 -45.80 24.43 -3.29
CA LEU A 15 -44.64 24.28 -4.15
C LEU A 15 -43.84 23.04 -3.68
N PHE A 16 -44.03 21.91 -4.37
CA PHE A 16 -43.16 20.78 -4.20
C PHE A 16 -41.78 21.12 -4.83
N SER A 17 -40.82 21.48 -3.98
CA SER A 17 -39.43 21.56 -4.36
C SER A 17 -38.95 20.14 -4.67
N THR A 18 -38.84 19.79 -5.94
CA THR A 18 -38.12 18.57 -6.35
C THR A 18 -36.63 18.80 -6.08
N ALA A 19 -36.16 18.33 -4.92
CA ALA A 19 -34.74 18.16 -4.70
C ALA A 19 -34.23 17.19 -5.80
N ALA A 20 -33.50 17.72 -6.76
CA ALA A 20 -32.78 16.90 -7.73
C ALA A 20 -31.85 15.99 -6.93
N LEU A 21 -32.16 14.70 -6.90
CA LEU A 21 -31.23 13.67 -6.45
C LEU A 21 -30.04 13.78 -7.37
N ASN A 22 -28.92 14.31 -6.89
CA ASN A 22 -27.67 14.23 -7.59
C ASN A 22 -27.43 12.76 -7.95
N PRO A 23 -27.21 12.43 -9.23
CA PRO A 23 -26.85 11.08 -9.60
C PRO A 23 -25.64 10.72 -8.75
N CYS A 24 -25.71 9.58 -8.06
CA CYS A 24 -24.61 9.00 -7.33
C CYS A 24 -23.38 9.15 -8.21
N SER A 25 -22.49 10.05 -7.82
CA SER A 25 -21.17 10.09 -8.40
C SER A 25 -20.64 8.69 -8.18
N PHE A 26 -20.46 7.92 -9.26
CA PHE A 26 -19.72 6.68 -9.19
C PHE A 26 -18.41 7.03 -8.57
N ALA A 27 -18.23 6.61 -7.31
CA ALA A 27 -16.95 6.71 -6.65
C ALA A 27 -15.98 5.96 -7.57
N THR A 28 -15.20 6.70 -8.33
CA THR A 28 -14.00 6.16 -8.94
C THR A 28 -13.31 5.43 -7.79
N ASN A 29 -12.94 4.17 -7.98
CA ASN A 29 -12.15 3.43 -6.99
C ASN A 29 -10.82 4.18 -6.87
N ASP A 30 -10.85 5.28 -6.15
CA ASP A 30 -9.67 6.06 -5.84
C ASP A 30 -8.85 5.21 -4.88
N MET A 31 -7.83 4.55 -5.42
CA MET A 31 -6.88 3.76 -4.66
C MET A 31 -5.86 4.66 -3.96
N SER A 32 -6.11 5.97 -3.91
CA SER A 32 -5.23 6.92 -3.24
C SER A 32 -5.25 6.69 -1.73
N LEU A 33 -4.04 6.55 -1.18
CA LEU A 33 -3.82 6.51 0.25
C LEU A 33 -3.59 7.94 0.75
N THR A 34 -4.20 8.25 1.88
CA THR A 34 -3.94 9.53 2.55
C THR A 34 -2.80 9.39 3.56
N GLU A 35 -2.13 10.51 3.83
CA GLU A 35 -1.15 10.59 4.91
C GLU A 35 -1.73 10.10 6.25
N ALA A 36 -2.96 10.50 6.58
CA ALA A 36 -3.63 10.11 7.82
C ALA A 36 -3.83 8.59 7.94
N GLN A 37 -4.20 7.92 6.86
CA GLN A 37 -4.33 6.45 6.84
C GLN A 37 -2.97 5.77 7.03
N LEU A 38 -1.92 6.29 6.41
CA LEU A 38 -0.57 5.73 6.58
C LEU A 38 -0.06 5.91 8.01
N ILE A 39 -0.30 7.05 8.66
CA ILE A 39 0.08 7.28 10.06
C ILE A 39 -0.63 6.31 11.01
N GLN A 40 -1.84 5.84 10.68
CA GLN A 40 -2.51 4.82 11.49
C GLN A 40 -1.80 3.46 11.44
N ILE A 41 -1.19 3.11 10.30
CA ILE A 41 -0.50 1.83 10.11
C ILE A 41 0.98 1.94 10.52
N ALA A 42 1.61 3.07 10.23
CA ALA A 42 3.02 3.34 10.45
C ALA A 42 3.19 4.68 11.21
N PRO A 43 2.87 4.74 12.52
CA PRO A 43 2.77 6.00 13.28
C PRO A 43 4.09 6.78 13.34
N GLN A 44 5.23 6.13 13.33
CA GLN A 44 6.53 6.82 13.33
C GLN A 44 6.86 7.49 11.98
N SER A 45 6.14 7.15 10.90
CA SER A 45 6.31 7.81 9.60
C SER A 45 5.82 9.26 9.54
N LYS A 46 5.24 9.77 10.64
CA LYS A 46 4.80 11.17 10.76
C LYS A 46 5.95 12.16 10.56
N SER A 47 7.16 11.83 11.01
CA SER A 47 8.36 12.67 10.87
C SER A 47 9.59 11.83 10.54
N CYS A 48 10.63 12.48 9.99
CA CYS A 48 11.97 11.90 9.82
C CYS A 48 13.03 12.59 10.69
N ASP A 49 12.64 13.42 11.65
CA ASP A 49 13.58 14.20 12.48
C ASP A 49 14.48 13.32 13.33
N ASP A 50 13.96 12.17 13.78
CA ASP A 50 14.65 11.16 14.59
C ASP A 50 15.15 9.97 13.75
N ALA A 51 15.24 10.12 12.43
CA ALA A 51 15.60 9.01 11.56
C ALA A 51 17.04 8.52 11.83
N PRO A 52 17.20 7.21 12.12
CA PRO A 52 18.51 6.67 12.51
C PRO A 52 19.49 6.55 11.35
N ALA A 53 18.99 6.56 10.10
CA ALA A 53 19.79 6.45 8.88
C ALA A 53 19.53 7.62 7.94
N LYS A 54 20.58 8.41 7.69
CA LYS A 54 20.49 9.60 6.83
C LYS A 54 20.07 9.21 5.40
N GLY A 55 19.03 9.90 4.88
CA GLY A 55 18.58 9.75 3.49
C GLY A 55 17.69 8.52 3.23
N GLU A 56 17.45 7.68 4.23
CA GLU A 56 16.60 6.49 4.08
C GLU A 56 15.14 6.74 4.44
N CYS A 57 14.89 7.57 5.43
CA CYS A 57 13.55 7.82 5.94
C CYS A 57 12.63 8.47 4.89
N ALA A 58 11.36 8.03 4.91
CA ALA A 58 10.27 8.67 4.20
C ALA A 58 9.10 8.92 5.14
N THR A 59 8.54 10.13 5.10
CA THR A 59 7.32 10.45 5.84
C THR A 59 6.10 9.82 5.16
N ALA A 60 5.02 9.61 5.93
CA ALA A 60 3.73 9.14 5.39
C ALA A 60 3.25 10.02 4.22
N LYS A 61 3.41 11.34 4.33
CA LYS A 61 3.09 12.28 3.25
C LYS A 61 3.85 11.95 1.96
N THR A 62 5.16 11.69 2.06
CA THR A 62 6.00 11.36 0.88
C THR A 62 5.71 9.95 0.35
N ALA A 63 5.34 9.02 1.24
CA ALA A 63 5.09 7.63 0.88
C ALA A 63 3.73 7.42 0.18
N ALA A 64 2.70 8.20 0.56
CA ALA A 64 1.32 8.00 0.13
C ALA A 64 1.14 7.88 -1.39
N ASP A 65 1.69 8.84 -2.14
CA ASP A 65 1.58 8.87 -3.59
C ASP A 65 2.32 7.69 -4.24
N SER A 66 3.53 7.38 -3.77
CA SER A 66 4.35 6.28 -4.30
C SER A 66 3.70 4.92 -4.07
N ILE A 67 3.09 4.72 -2.90
CA ILE A 67 2.37 3.50 -2.56
C ILE A 67 1.09 3.37 -3.41
N SER A 68 0.31 4.45 -3.52
CA SER A 68 -0.89 4.49 -4.35
C SER A 68 -0.56 4.16 -5.81
N GLN A 69 0.51 4.76 -6.33
CA GLN A 69 1.00 4.46 -7.68
C GLN A 69 1.41 2.99 -7.81
N SER A 70 2.06 2.41 -6.80
CA SER A 70 2.45 1.00 -6.83
C SER A 70 1.24 0.06 -6.88
N PHE A 71 0.20 0.33 -6.09
CA PHE A 71 -1.04 -0.44 -6.13
C PHE A 71 -1.73 -0.37 -7.48
N ASN A 72 -1.75 0.79 -8.12
CA ASN A 72 -2.24 0.95 -9.49
C ASN A 72 -1.40 0.15 -10.48
N THR A 73 -0.07 0.30 -10.44
CA THR A 73 0.86 -0.36 -11.35
C THR A 73 0.75 -1.89 -11.30
N TYR A 74 0.60 -2.44 -10.10
CA TYR A 74 0.53 -3.89 -9.89
C TYR A 74 -0.89 -4.42 -9.70
N ASN A 75 -1.91 -3.59 -9.95
CA ASN A 75 -3.33 -3.95 -9.86
C ASN A 75 -3.72 -4.60 -8.52
N VAL A 76 -3.25 -4.00 -7.41
CA VAL A 76 -3.62 -4.39 -6.05
C VAL A 76 -4.86 -3.59 -5.63
N THR A 77 -6.03 -4.09 -5.98
CA THR A 77 -7.31 -3.39 -5.78
C THR A 77 -8.03 -3.78 -4.49
N ASN A 78 -7.74 -4.94 -3.93
CA ASN A 78 -8.35 -5.43 -2.70
C ASN A 78 -7.75 -4.74 -1.47
N LYS A 79 -8.60 -4.20 -0.59
CA LYS A 79 -8.17 -3.45 0.60
C LYS A 79 -7.38 -4.30 1.60
N ALA A 80 -7.74 -5.57 1.79
CA ALA A 80 -7.00 -6.46 2.69
C ALA A 80 -5.57 -6.74 2.16
N GLU A 81 -5.41 -6.92 0.84
CA GLU A 81 -4.07 -7.02 0.23
C GLU A 81 -3.28 -5.72 0.41
N GLN A 82 -3.90 -4.55 0.22
CA GLN A 82 -3.25 -3.26 0.42
C GLN A 82 -2.75 -3.10 1.85
N VAL A 83 -3.63 -3.36 2.84
CA VAL A 83 -3.28 -3.28 4.27
C VAL A 83 -2.17 -4.26 4.63
N ALA A 84 -2.21 -5.48 4.10
CA ALA A 84 -1.19 -6.49 4.35
C ALA A 84 0.19 -6.06 3.82
N ILE A 85 0.26 -5.54 2.60
CA ILE A 85 1.51 -5.00 2.03
C ILE A 85 2.03 -3.85 2.88
N LEU A 86 1.14 -2.91 3.26
CA LEU A 86 1.51 -1.74 4.07
C LEU A 86 2.05 -2.13 5.43
N SER A 87 1.34 -3.02 6.13
CA SER A 87 1.75 -3.49 7.46
C SER A 87 3.10 -4.19 7.43
N LEU A 88 3.34 -5.01 6.40
CA LEU A 88 4.63 -5.68 6.23
C LEU A 88 5.74 -4.66 5.93
N MET A 89 5.53 -3.73 5.00
CA MET A 89 6.51 -2.69 4.70
C MET A 89 6.81 -1.81 5.93
N ALA A 90 5.80 -1.41 6.69
CA ALA A 90 5.98 -0.64 7.92
C ALA A 90 6.83 -1.41 8.94
N PHE A 91 6.53 -2.68 9.15
CA PHE A 91 7.27 -3.55 10.05
C PHE A 91 8.73 -3.71 9.60
N GLU A 92 8.97 -4.10 8.36
CA GLU A 92 10.29 -4.38 7.80
C GLU A 92 11.20 -3.15 7.74
N SER A 93 10.63 -1.98 7.54
CA SER A 93 11.37 -0.72 7.40
C SER A 93 11.33 0.17 8.65
N ASN A 94 10.80 -0.32 9.77
CA ASN A 94 10.56 0.46 10.99
C ASN A 94 9.78 1.75 10.67
N ASP A 95 8.54 1.61 10.25
CA ASP A 95 7.67 2.70 9.85
C ASP A 95 8.31 3.64 8.81
N PHE A 96 8.95 3.05 7.80
CA PHE A 96 9.62 3.77 6.70
C PHE A 96 10.86 4.58 7.11
N LYS A 97 11.48 4.27 8.28
CA LYS A 97 12.75 4.87 8.69
C LYS A 97 13.94 4.33 7.90
N TYR A 98 13.87 3.06 7.45
CA TYR A 98 14.92 2.39 6.69
C TYR A 98 14.43 1.96 5.31
N ASN A 99 15.36 1.81 4.37
CA ASN A 99 15.10 1.18 3.07
C ASN A 99 16.28 0.31 2.58
N LYS A 100 17.19 -0.03 3.49
CA LYS A 100 18.17 -1.10 3.33
C LYS A 100 18.39 -1.81 4.64
N ASN A 101 18.89 -3.05 4.56
CA ASN A 101 19.18 -3.87 5.72
C ASN A 101 20.44 -3.36 6.46
N HIS A 102 20.29 -3.00 7.73
CA HIS A 102 21.38 -2.58 8.63
C HIS A 102 21.79 -3.69 9.58
N PHE A 103 20.90 -4.64 9.85
CA PHE A 103 21.18 -5.78 10.71
C PHE A 103 20.56 -7.05 10.12
N PRO A 104 21.35 -8.08 9.85
CA PRO A 104 22.79 -8.22 10.04
C PRO A 104 23.66 -7.51 8.99
N GLY A 105 23.10 -6.68 8.10
CA GLY A 105 23.84 -5.91 7.13
C GLY A 105 24.05 -6.67 5.79
N ILE A 106 23.02 -7.35 5.30
CA ILE A 106 23.06 -8.10 4.03
C ILE A 106 23.11 -7.11 2.86
N LEU A 107 24.23 -7.13 2.12
CA LEU A 107 24.39 -6.28 0.94
C LEU A 107 23.32 -6.54 -0.12
N GLY A 108 22.68 -5.46 -0.57
CA GLY A 108 21.63 -5.53 -1.58
C GLY A 108 20.26 -5.97 -1.08
N GLN A 109 20.11 -6.25 0.22
CA GLN A 109 18.79 -6.44 0.83
C GLN A 109 18.19 -5.08 1.21
N GLY A 110 16.95 -4.82 0.79
CA GLY A 110 16.31 -3.54 1.06
C GLY A 110 15.05 -3.33 0.24
N THR A 111 14.83 -2.05 -0.14
CA THR A 111 13.54 -1.44 -0.42
C THR A 111 12.65 -1.48 0.81
N ARG A 112 11.46 -0.89 0.78
CA ARG A 112 10.59 -0.87 1.98
C ARG A 112 10.11 -2.26 2.41
N ASN A 113 10.16 -3.21 1.50
CA ASN A 113 9.79 -4.61 1.75
C ASN A 113 10.97 -5.49 2.22
N MET A 114 12.15 -4.92 2.45
CA MET A 114 13.39 -5.62 2.85
C MET A 114 13.65 -6.92 2.09
N GLN A 115 13.24 -6.98 0.82
CA GLN A 115 13.41 -8.19 0.01
C GLN A 115 14.89 -8.50 -0.26
N SER A 116 15.19 -9.78 -0.45
CA SER A 116 16.55 -10.25 -0.65
C SER A 116 17.20 -9.69 -1.92
N PRO A 117 18.53 -9.68 -2.02
CA PRO A 117 19.25 -9.24 -3.23
C PRO A 117 18.80 -9.93 -4.51
N ALA A 118 18.48 -11.24 -4.43
CA ALA A 118 18.01 -12.01 -5.56
C ALA A 118 16.62 -11.52 -6.06
N PHE A 119 15.73 -11.12 -5.15
CA PHE A 119 14.44 -10.54 -5.51
C PHE A 119 14.58 -9.10 -5.97
N ASN A 120 15.46 -8.31 -5.39
CA ASN A 120 15.77 -6.98 -5.89
C ASN A 120 16.28 -7.01 -7.33
N LYS A 121 17.13 -8.00 -7.69
CA LYS A 121 17.58 -8.21 -9.08
C LYS A 121 16.40 -8.53 -10.03
N LYS A 122 15.50 -9.41 -9.63
CA LYS A 122 14.32 -9.77 -10.43
C LYS A 122 13.36 -8.59 -10.56
N TYR A 123 13.16 -7.84 -9.49
CA TYR A 123 12.32 -6.65 -9.46
C TYR A 123 12.88 -5.55 -10.38
N ALA A 124 14.14 -5.18 -10.22
CA ALA A 124 14.77 -4.17 -11.08
C ALA A 124 14.70 -4.55 -12.56
N LYS A 125 14.92 -5.84 -12.88
CA LYS A 125 14.80 -6.36 -14.24
C LYS A 125 13.39 -6.23 -14.82
N SER A 126 12.35 -6.26 -13.98
CA SER A 126 10.94 -6.14 -14.40
C SER A 126 10.51 -4.70 -14.67
N ILE A 127 11.32 -3.70 -14.31
CA ILE A 127 11.03 -2.28 -14.47
C ILE A 127 11.63 -1.80 -15.81
N PRO A 128 10.80 -1.50 -16.83
CA PRO A 128 11.30 -1.15 -18.17
C PRO A 128 12.22 0.06 -18.17
N GLU A 129 11.95 1.06 -17.34
CA GLU A 129 12.69 2.31 -17.23
C GLU A 129 14.12 2.11 -16.71
N LEU A 130 14.35 1.01 -15.98
CA LEU A 130 15.68 0.69 -15.44
C LEU A 130 16.55 -0.11 -16.42
N LYS A 131 16.01 -0.57 -17.55
CA LYS A 131 16.68 -1.50 -18.45
C LYS A 131 18.11 -1.09 -18.83
N SER A 132 18.34 0.18 -19.17
CA SER A 132 19.66 0.67 -19.58
C SER A 132 20.65 0.71 -18.40
N ARG A 133 20.19 1.08 -17.20
CA ARG A 133 21.01 1.17 -15.98
C ARG A 133 21.24 -0.19 -15.33
N PHE A 134 20.22 -1.04 -15.38
CA PHE A 134 20.26 -2.40 -14.83
C PHE A 134 21.46 -3.18 -15.30
N TYR A 135 21.79 -3.14 -16.59
CA TYR A 135 22.90 -3.87 -17.18
C TYR A 135 24.25 -3.59 -16.49
N PHE A 136 24.46 -2.36 -16.01
CA PHE A 136 25.73 -1.97 -15.37
C PHE A 136 25.81 -2.40 -13.89
N VAL A 137 24.70 -2.63 -13.23
CA VAL A 137 24.66 -2.92 -11.79
C VAL A 137 24.10 -4.30 -11.43
N GLU A 138 23.64 -5.07 -12.40
CA GLU A 138 22.89 -6.32 -12.16
C GLU A 138 23.65 -7.37 -11.32
N ASN A 139 24.97 -7.31 -11.31
CA ASN A 139 25.84 -8.22 -10.55
C ASN A 139 26.49 -7.55 -9.33
N ILE A 140 26.11 -6.32 -9.01
CA ILE A 140 26.59 -5.55 -7.84
C ILE A 140 25.40 -5.28 -6.93
N PRO A 141 25.14 -6.17 -5.94
CA PRO A 141 23.90 -6.11 -5.15
C PRO A 141 23.63 -4.76 -4.46
N ALA A 142 24.69 -4.09 -3.98
CA ALA A 142 24.57 -2.78 -3.33
C ALA A 142 24.12 -1.70 -4.32
N ASP A 143 24.78 -1.61 -5.48
CA ASP A 143 24.48 -0.60 -6.50
C ASP A 143 23.09 -0.84 -7.13
N LEU A 144 22.72 -2.10 -7.28
CA LEU A 144 21.38 -2.48 -7.76
C LEU A 144 20.30 -2.06 -6.76
N LEU A 145 20.53 -2.24 -5.47
CA LEU A 145 19.63 -1.76 -4.44
C LEU A 145 19.54 -0.23 -4.45
N ASP A 146 20.68 0.47 -4.58
CA ASP A 146 20.70 1.92 -4.65
C ASP A 146 19.92 2.43 -5.87
N LEU A 147 20.03 1.77 -7.03
CA LEU A 147 19.22 2.06 -8.21
C LEU A 147 17.70 2.00 -7.94
N LEU A 148 17.24 1.04 -7.14
CA LEU A 148 15.83 0.93 -6.75
C LEU A 148 15.42 1.99 -5.73
N ARG A 149 16.33 2.38 -4.83
CA ARG A 149 16.04 3.34 -3.75
C ARG A 149 16.06 4.80 -4.18
N GLU A 150 16.71 5.12 -5.30
CA GLU A 150 16.75 6.48 -5.87
C GLU A 150 15.35 7.01 -6.20
N ASN A 151 14.44 6.14 -6.59
CA ASN A 151 13.07 6.50 -6.93
C ASN A 151 12.09 5.93 -5.90
N LYS A 152 11.32 6.79 -5.27
CA LYS A 152 10.33 6.39 -4.25
C LYS A 152 9.27 5.41 -4.79
N THR A 153 8.89 5.54 -6.06
CA THR A 153 7.94 4.60 -6.70
C THR A 153 8.52 3.17 -6.74
N TYR A 154 9.81 3.03 -7.00
CA TYR A 154 10.43 1.70 -6.99
C TYR A 154 10.72 1.23 -5.55
N ASP A 155 11.16 2.14 -4.68
CA ASP A 155 11.41 1.84 -3.26
C ASP A 155 10.16 1.30 -2.56
N PHE A 156 8.99 1.91 -2.80
CA PHE A 156 7.70 1.47 -2.25
C PHE A 156 6.96 0.44 -3.11
N GLY A 157 7.36 0.26 -4.36
CA GLY A 157 6.68 -0.64 -5.30
C GLY A 157 6.98 -2.12 -5.10
N SER A 158 8.07 -2.44 -4.43
CA SER A 158 8.59 -3.81 -4.30
C SER A 158 7.62 -4.78 -3.62
N GLY A 159 6.87 -4.33 -2.60
CA GLY A 159 5.90 -5.16 -1.90
C GLY A 159 4.71 -5.57 -2.78
N ALA A 160 4.14 -4.62 -3.52
CA ALA A 160 3.04 -4.88 -4.44
C ALA A 160 3.48 -5.78 -5.61
N TRP A 161 4.65 -5.51 -6.19
CA TRP A 161 5.27 -6.37 -7.19
C TRP A 161 5.45 -7.80 -6.68
N PHE A 162 5.99 -7.96 -5.47
CA PHE A 162 6.24 -9.28 -4.88
C PHE A 162 4.94 -10.06 -4.69
N LEU A 163 3.92 -9.45 -4.08
CA LEU A 163 2.62 -10.07 -3.88
C LEU A 163 2.03 -10.59 -5.20
N THR A 164 2.05 -9.75 -6.23
CA THR A 164 1.38 -10.07 -7.50
C THR A 164 2.16 -11.01 -8.40
N THR A 165 3.48 -11.09 -8.22
CA THR A 165 4.38 -11.90 -9.07
C THR A 165 4.72 -13.26 -8.47
N TYR A 166 4.86 -13.33 -7.13
CA TYR A 166 5.39 -14.53 -6.45
C TYR A 166 4.42 -15.21 -5.50
N CYS A 167 3.40 -14.50 -4.99
CA CYS A 167 2.39 -15.16 -4.18
C CYS A 167 1.39 -15.91 -5.06
N SER A 168 1.05 -17.14 -4.69
CA SER A 168 0.08 -17.94 -5.42
C SER A 168 -1.33 -17.35 -5.34
N LYS A 169 -2.20 -17.74 -6.27
CA LYS A 169 -3.61 -17.31 -6.25
C LYS A 169 -4.32 -17.69 -4.95
N GLU A 170 -3.98 -18.86 -4.39
CA GLU A 170 -4.56 -19.38 -3.15
C GLU A 170 -4.16 -18.49 -1.96
N VAL A 171 -2.89 -18.09 -1.87
CA VAL A 171 -2.40 -17.16 -0.84
C VAL A 171 -3.08 -15.81 -0.96
N ARG A 172 -3.18 -15.28 -2.17
CA ARG A 172 -3.86 -14.01 -2.42
C ARG A 172 -5.34 -14.06 -2.09
N SER A 173 -6.04 -15.13 -2.52
CA SER A 173 -7.46 -15.31 -2.20
C SER A 173 -7.71 -15.43 -0.70
N ALA A 174 -6.85 -16.14 0.03
CA ALA A 174 -6.94 -16.22 1.48
C ALA A 174 -6.66 -14.87 2.16
N LEU A 175 -5.76 -14.06 1.60
CA LEU A 175 -5.48 -12.72 2.13
C LEU A 175 -6.64 -11.75 1.90
N GLN A 176 -7.34 -11.88 0.76
CA GLN A 176 -8.44 -11.00 0.37
C GLN A 176 -9.68 -11.09 1.26
N ASP A 177 -9.83 -12.14 2.06
CA ASP A 177 -10.92 -12.26 3.04
C ASP A 177 -10.72 -11.38 4.29
N GLY A 178 -9.52 -10.81 4.46
CA GLY A 178 -9.18 -9.95 5.60
C GLY A 178 -9.02 -10.68 6.92
N SER A 179 -8.98 -12.02 6.91
CA SER A 179 -8.87 -12.82 8.13
C SER A 179 -7.42 -12.89 8.66
N GLU A 180 -7.31 -13.12 9.97
CA GLU A 180 -6.02 -13.42 10.61
C GLU A 180 -5.34 -14.64 9.98
N LYS A 181 -6.12 -15.63 9.58
CA LYS A 181 -5.61 -16.82 8.90
C LYS A 181 -5.00 -16.48 7.55
N GLY A 182 -5.68 -15.64 6.75
CA GLY A 182 -5.17 -15.15 5.47
C GLY A 182 -3.86 -14.35 5.65
N TRP A 183 -3.82 -13.48 6.63
CA TRP A 183 -2.62 -12.74 7.01
C TRP A 183 -1.46 -13.66 7.42
N LYS A 184 -1.71 -14.60 8.36
CA LYS A 184 -0.69 -15.58 8.77
C LYS A 184 -0.17 -16.41 7.60
N ASN A 185 -1.06 -16.82 6.69
CA ASN A 185 -0.66 -17.52 5.48
C ASN A 185 0.28 -16.64 4.63
N TYR A 186 -0.04 -15.38 4.43
CA TYR A 186 0.77 -14.45 3.64
C TYR A 186 2.19 -14.30 4.20
N ILE A 187 2.34 -14.15 5.52
CA ILE A 187 3.66 -13.93 6.15
C ILE A 187 4.45 -15.23 6.40
N THR A 188 3.82 -16.42 6.37
CA THR A 188 4.47 -17.68 6.76
C THR A 188 4.59 -18.70 5.63
N ILE A 189 3.77 -18.64 4.59
CA ILE A 189 3.76 -19.68 3.56
C ILE A 189 4.98 -19.55 2.63
N ARG A 190 5.68 -20.66 2.51
CA ARG A 190 6.61 -20.91 1.41
C ARG A 190 5.78 -21.06 0.13
N GLY A 191 5.93 -20.16 -0.82
CA GLY A 191 5.30 -20.28 -2.14
C GLY A 191 5.60 -21.60 -2.80
N VAL A 192 4.78 -22.01 -3.77
CA VAL A 192 4.83 -23.30 -4.51
C VAL A 192 6.20 -23.61 -5.12
N SER A 193 7.09 -22.64 -5.23
CA SER A 193 8.46 -22.75 -5.73
C SER A 193 9.54 -22.77 -4.63
N GLY A 194 9.17 -23.03 -3.36
CA GLY A 194 10.14 -22.94 -2.25
C GLY A 194 10.53 -21.52 -1.87
N VAL A 195 9.90 -20.52 -2.50
CA VAL A 195 10.05 -19.11 -2.23
C VAL A 195 9.08 -18.75 -1.08
N ILE A 196 9.62 -18.21 0.00
CA ILE A 196 8.79 -17.65 1.08
C ILE A 196 8.07 -16.45 0.49
N CYS A 197 6.74 -16.44 0.53
CA CYS A 197 5.92 -15.33 0.01
C CYS A 197 6.16 -14.03 0.79
N CYS A 198 6.68 -14.15 2.00
CA CYS A 198 7.21 -13.03 2.76
C CYS A 198 8.48 -13.42 3.47
N ILE A 199 9.37 -12.49 3.54
CA ILE A 199 10.70 -12.58 4.11
C ILE A 199 10.63 -13.09 5.55
N TRP A 200 11.54 -13.98 5.82
CA TRP A 200 11.88 -14.55 7.09
C TRP A 200 11.79 -13.53 8.24
N LEU A 201 10.77 -13.65 9.10
CA LEU A 201 10.86 -13.10 10.44
C LEU A 201 10.06 -13.94 11.43
N LEU A 202 10.77 -14.33 12.47
CA LEU A 202 10.25 -14.71 13.76
C LEU A 202 9.43 -13.54 14.33
N VAL A 203 8.13 -13.48 14.01
CA VAL A 203 7.24 -12.52 14.64
C VAL A 203 6.21 -13.29 15.45
N GLU A 204 6.56 -13.55 16.69
CA GLU A 204 5.61 -14.05 17.69
C GLU A 204 4.63 -12.98 18.19
N SER A 205 4.72 -11.74 17.69
CA SER A 205 3.84 -10.67 18.16
C SER A 205 3.62 -9.58 17.11
N VAL A 206 2.76 -9.81 16.13
CA VAL A 206 2.16 -8.71 15.38
C VAL A 206 0.83 -8.36 16.02
N ILE A 207 0.79 -7.19 16.63
CA ILE A 207 -0.41 -6.60 17.20
C ILE A 207 -1.37 -6.29 16.07
N TRP A 208 -2.51 -6.94 16.05
CA TRP A 208 -3.65 -6.56 15.25
C TRP A 208 -4.07 -5.14 15.62
N VAL A 209 -3.87 -4.22 14.71
CA VAL A 209 -4.57 -2.93 14.77
C VAL A 209 -5.96 -3.20 14.22
N SER A 210 -6.94 -3.17 15.12
CA SER A 210 -8.36 -3.23 14.74
C SER A 210 -8.66 -2.07 13.79
N ILE A 211 -9.10 -2.37 12.57
CA ILE A 211 -9.68 -1.44 11.60
C ILE A 211 -11.17 -1.32 11.89
#